data_fe33f44858456a49fd23e8b393d1e668
#
_entry.id   fe33f44858456a49fd23e8b393d1e668
#
_cell.length_a   1.000
_cell.length_b   1.000
_cell.length_c   1.000
_cell.angle_alpha   90.00
_cell.angle_beta   90.00
_cell.angle_gamma   90.00
#
_symmetry.space_group_name_H-M   'P 1'
#
loop_
_entity.id
_entity.type
_entity.pdbx_description
1 polymer ?
#
loop_
_entity_poly.entity_id
_entity_poly.type
_entity_poly.pdbx_seq_one_letter_code
_entity_poly.pdbx_strand_id
1 'polypeptide(L)'
;MMGSKLTKVGYELESINIIQAPISDIQHRSECDAKIDFYGRKVYPVIVAPMGSVTDENNYKIWLEHGFICCVPRTVEYEKRIEISKETFASFSLFEADKLIINDDINDGKRHFICVDIAHGTMKILYTICKNLKERFGDNIIIMTGNVAHPDAFAFYADAGIDFMRACVGTGSRCTTSCNVGVHYPTATLIDELRMNKESWGLTHEAKSTEIIVDGGIANFDDIQKSIALGAFGVMSGSVFAKAQEACEPIVFLHPENLDMADAIPADEYVNKLQQLKELDEKCGGNGVNYYKNAYERLSKRKPYRLYYGMSTKHAQRLTGGKGNVTAEGIARPIPVEYPIAKWADNMESYMKSCMSYTGCRTIEEMRENTELIINLSGDRSFRK
;
A
#
# COMPACT_ATOMS: atom_id res chain seq x y z
N MET A 1 39.85 -2.13 18.01
CA MET A 1 38.74 -1.84 18.91
C MET A 1 37.46 -2.33 18.25
N MET A 2 36.74 -3.28 18.87
CA MET A 2 35.40 -3.64 18.38
C MET A 2 34.48 -2.48 18.76
N GLY A 3 33.98 -1.74 17.75
CA GLY A 3 32.94 -0.71 17.96
C GLY A 3 31.61 -1.31 18.42
N SER A 4 30.73 -0.48 19.00
CA SER A 4 29.39 -0.90 19.36
C SER A 4 28.66 -1.41 18.11
N LYS A 5 27.92 -2.53 18.25
CA LYS A 5 27.01 -3.03 17.20
C LYS A 5 25.73 -2.19 17.10
N LEU A 6 25.39 -1.44 18.15
CA LEU A 6 24.28 -0.47 18.14
C LEU A 6 24.82 0.88 17.69
N THR A 7 24.53 1.28 16.47
CA THR A 7 25.15 2.43 15.82
C THR A 7 24.25 3.66 15.74
N LYS A 8 22.93 3.48 15.81
CA LYS A 8 21.93 4.55 15.61
C LYS A 8 20.72 4.37 16.52
N VAL A 9 20.03 5.47 16.78
CA VAL A 9 18.65 5.51 17.30
C VAL A 9 17.74 5.72 16.11
N GLY A 10 16.68 4.93 16.00
CA GLY A 10 15.70 5.05 14.92
C GLY A 10 14.30 5.37 15.45
N TYR A 11 13.49 6.01 14.62
CA TYR A 11 12.14 6.47 14.93
C TYR A 11 11.13 5.93 13.92
N GLU A 12 9.98 5.47 14.43
CA GLU A 12 8.81 5.13 13.63
C GLU A 12 7.97 6.39 13.36
N LEU A 13 7.01 6.30 12.41
CA LEU A 13 6.11 7.42 12.09
C LEU A 13 5.29 7.90 13.31
N GLU A 14 5.03 7.00 14.25
CA GLU A 14 4.34 7.37 15.49
C GLU A 14 5.16 8.26 16.42
N SER A 15 6.48 8.21 16.31
CA SER A 15 7.40 8.98 17.14
C SER A 15 7.70 10.37 16.60
N ILE A 16 7.05 10.77 15.51
CA ILE A 16 7.24 12.10 14.92
C ILE A 16 5.91 12.82 14.72
N ASN A 17 5.95 14.13 14.68
CA ASN A 17 4.82 14.99 14.35
C ASN A 17 5.27 16.09 13.38
N ILE A 18 4.33 16.53 12.52
CA ILE A 18 4.50 17.68 11.64
C ILE A 18 4.35 18.95 12.47
N ILE A 19 5.24 19.93 12.29
CA ILE A 19 5.20 21.22 12.95
C ILE A 19 4.38 22.19 12.09
N GLN A 20 3.51 22.95 12.71
CA GLN A 20 2.79 24.02 12.05
C GLN A 20 3.77 25.13 11.64
N ALA A 21 3.61 25.69 10.45
CA ALA A 21 4.38 26.87 10.04
C ALA A 21 4.14 28.04 11.01
N PRO A 22 5.17 28.83 11.32
CA PRO A 22 5.02 29.97 12.22
C PRO A 22 4.11 31.05 11.66
N ILE A 23 3.94 31.10 10.35
CA ILE A 23 3.02 31.95 9.62
C ILE A 23 2.61 31.25 8.32
N SER A 24 1.34 31.40 7.91
CA SER A 24 0.83 30.90 6.63
C SER A 24 -0.06 31.96 6.00
N ASP A 25 0.07 32.20 4.72
CA ASP A 25 -0.79 33.06 3.91
C ASP A 25 -1.97 32.31 3.27
N ILE A 26 -2.09 31.01 3.53
CA ILE A 26 -3.20 30.16 3.08
C ILE A 26 -4.39 30.40 4.02
N GLN A 27 -5.43 31.05 3.50
CA GLN A 27 -6.62 31.36 4.27
C GLN A 27 -7.62 30.20 4.32
N HIS A 28 -7.64 29.39 3.24
CA HIS A 28 -8.55 28.27 3.15
C HIS A 28 -7.88 27.07 2.48
N ARG A 29 -8.11 25.88 3.02
CA ARG A 29 -7.53 24.62 2.51
C ARG A 29 -7.84 24.31 1.03
N SER A 30 -8.87 24.94 0.44
CA SER A 30 -9.17 24.81 -1.00
C SER A 30 -8.10 25.42 -1.91
N GLU A 31 -7.18 26.22 -1.37
CA GLU A 31 -6.04 26.76 -2.10
C GLU A 31 -4.92 25.74 -2.30
N CYS A 32 -5.02 24.59 -1.62
CA CYS A 32 -4.03 23.51 -1.70
C CYS A 32 -4.43 22.45 -2.73
N ASP A 33 -3.45 21.92 -3.47
CA ASP A 33 -3.60 20.78 -4.38
C ASP A 33 -2.96 19.53 -3.75
N ALA A 34 -3.80 18.58 -3.31
CA ALA A 34 -3.35 17.32 -2.72
C ALA A 34 -2.95 16.25 -3.75
N LYS A 35 -2.91 16.60 -5.03
CA LYS A 35 -2.56 15.70 -6.13
C LYS A 35 -1.20 16.06 -6.72
N ILE A 36 -0.51 15.04 -7.19
CA ILE A 36 0.75 15.14 -7.91
C ILE A 36 0.53 14.86 -9.40
N ASP A 37 1.46 15.31 -10.24
CA ASP A 37 1.52 14.84 -11.61
C ASP A 37 2.23 13.47 -11.65
N PHE A 38 1.55 12.48 -12.22
CA PHE A 38 2.10 11.16 -12.46
C PHE A 38 2.01 10.84 -13.96
N TYR A 39 3.07 11.15 -14.68
CA TYR A 39 3.17 10.94 -16.12
C TYR A 39 1.98 11.52 -16.92
N GLY A 40 1.59 12.76 -16.60
CA GLY A 40 0.51 13.48 -17.25
C GLY A 40 -0.88 13.22 -16.67
N ARG A 41 -0.98 12.51 -15.55
CA ARG A 41 -2.24 12.30 -14.80
C ARG A 41 -2.15 12.92 -13.43
N LYS A 42 -3.18 13.66 -13.02
CA LYS A 42 -3.32 14.17 -11.65
C LYS A 42 -3.84 13.06 -10.74
N VAL A 43 -3.00 12.61 -9.80
CA VAL A 43 -3.29 11.49 -8.89
C VAL A 43 -2.95 11.84 -7.44
N TYR A 44 -3.56 11.16 -6.50
CA TYR A 44 -3.12 11.21 -5.11
C TYR A 44 -1.77 10.47 -4.94
N PRO A 45 -0.90 10.90 -4.03
CA PRO A 45 0.38 10.23 -3.76
C PRO A 45 0.17 8.94 -2.95
N VAL A 46 -0.79 8.13 -3.35
CA VAL A 46 -1.19 6.87 -2.70
C VAL A 46 -1.32 5.78 -3.74
N ILE A 47 -0.66 4.66 -3.49
CA ILE A 47 -0.56 3.52 -4.40
C ILE A 47 -1.30 2.33 -3.80
N VAL A 48 -2.16 1.70 -4.59
CA VAL A 48 -2.81 0.43 -4.25
C VAL A 48 -1.77 -0.68 -4.30
N ALA A 49 -1.57 -1.39 -3.18
CA ALA A 49 -0.58 -2.44 -3.09
C ALA A 49 -0.93 -3.67 -3.96
N PRO A 50 0.09 -4.37 -4.51
CA PRO A 50 -0.10 -5.54 -5.37
C PRO A 50 -0.52 -6.78 -4.57
N MET A 51 -1.74 -6.80 -4.09
CA MET A 51 -2.28 -7.87 -3.25
C MET A 51 -3.55 -8.46 -3.88
N GLY A 52 -3.57 -9.79 -4.07
CA GLY A 52 -4.71 -10.49 -4.70
C GLY A 52 -6.03 -10.40 -3.93
N SER A 53 -5.99 -9.97 -2.66
CA SER A 53 -7.20 -9.65 -1.87
C SER A 53 -7.69 -8.21 -2.05
N VAL A 54 -6.98 -7.38 -2.81
CA VAL A 54 -7.25 -5.95 -2.96
C VAL A 54 -7.59 -5.60 -4.40
N THR A 55 -6.75 -6.02 -5.34
CA THR A 55 -6.87 -5.64 -6.75
C THR A 55 -6.55 -6.80 -7.70
N ASP A 56 -7.25 -6.80 -8.82
CA ASP A 56 -7.09 -7.74 -9.92
C ASP A 56 -7.30 -7.03 -11.27
N GLU A 57 -7.42 -7.81 -12.36
CA GLU A 57 -7.68 -7.31 -13.69
C GLU A 57 -9.07 -6.70 -13.89
N ASN A 58 -10.03 -6.94 -12.96
CA ASN A 58 -11.40 -6.49 -13.10
C ASN A 58 -11.64 -5.16 -12.39
N ASN A 59 -10.94 -4.92 -11.25
CA ASN A 59 -11.20 -3.75 -10.41
C ASN A 59 -10.13 -2.65 -10.46
N TYR A 60 -8.94 -2.88 -11.06
CA TYR A 60 -7.85 -1.89 -11.05
C TYR A 60 -8.27 -0.52 -11.63
N LYS A 61 -9.18 -0.49 -12.61
CA LYS A 61 -9.68 0.76 -13.22
C LYS A 61 -10.46 1.61 -12.24
N ILE A 62 -11.17 1.00 -11.31
CA ILE A 62 -11.90 1.71 -10.25
C ILE A 62 -10.93 2.57 -9.43
N TRP A 63 -9.76 2.01 -9.09
CA TRP A 63 -8.73 2.77 -8.36
C TRP A 63 -8.19 3.96 -9.16
N LEU A 64 -7.96 3.76 -10.47
CA LEU A 64 -7.48 4.84 -11.35
C LEU A 64 -8.54 5.95 -11.50
N GLU A 65 -9.81 5.61 -11.64
CA GLU A 65 -10.92 6.55 -11.73
C GLU A 65 -11.07 7.42 -10.49
N HIS A 66 -10.74 6.86 -9.31
CA HIS A 66 -10.70 7.61 -8.05
C HIS A 66 -9.38 8.35 -7.80
N GLY A 67 -8.49 8.40 -8.79
CA GLY A 67 -7.26 9.19 -8.74
C GLY A 67 -6.11 8.50 -7.97
N PHE A 68 -6.13 7.19 -7.80
CA PHE A 68 -5.02 6.44 -7.20
C PHE A 68 -4.09 5.86 -8.27
N ILE A 69 -2.83 5.64 -7.91
CA ILE A 69 -1.93 4.77 -8.66
C ILE A 69 -2.23 3.33 -8.22
N CYS A 70 -2.29 2.39 -9.14
CA CYS A 70 -2.51 0.99 -8.80
C CYS A 70 -1.30 0.13 -9.17
N CYS A 71 -1.06 -0.94 -8.42
CA CYS A 71 -0.13 -1.98 -8.78
C CYS A 71 -0.88 -3.33 -8.75
N VAL A 72 -1.09 -3.97 -9.90
CA VAL A 72 -1.78 -5.26 -9.95
C VAL A 72 -0.83 -6.40 -9.56
N PRO A 73 -1.32 -7.41 -8.82
CA PRO A 73 -0.49 -8.48 -8.28
C PRO A 73 -0.15 -9.56 -9.31
N ARG A 74 0.81 -10.41 -8.98
CA ARG A 74 1.22 -11.59 -9.78
C ARG A 74 0.18 -12.71 -9.85
N THR A 75 -0.94 -12.59 -9.15
CA THR A 75 -2.09 -13.49 -9.29
C THR A 75 -2.87 -13.25 -10.58
N VAL A 76 -2.71 -12.09 -11.21
CA VAL A 76 -3.21 -11.79 -12.56
C VAL A 76 -2.30 -12.47 -13.59
N GLU A 77 -2.87 -13.00 -14.67
CA GLU A 77 -2.12 -13.69 -15.73
C GLU A 77 -1.07 -12.78 -16.40
N TYR A 78 0.04 -13.37 -16.83
CA TYR A 78 1.21 -12.66 -17.33
C TYR A 78 0.89 -11.73 -18.49
N GLU A 79 0.18 -12.22 -19.49
CA GLU A 79 -0.20 -11.46 -20.69
C GLU A 79 -1.13 -10.29 -20.37
N LYS A 80 -2.06 -10.48 -19.43
CA LYS A 80 -2.92 -9.40 -18.93
C LYS A 80 -2.13 -8.34 -18.18
N ARG A 81 -1.14 -8.74 -17.38
CA ARG A 81 -0.26 -7.80 -16.68
C ARG A 81 0.55 -6.94 -17.64
N ILE A 82 1.01 -7.48 -18.77
CA ILE A 82 1.66 -6.69 -19.83
C ILE A 82 0.70 -5.64 -20.39
N GLU A 83 -0.54 -5.98 -20.68
CA GLU A 83 -1.52 -4.99 -21.16
C GLU A 83 -1.84 -3.92 -20.09
N ILE A 84 -2.06 -4.33 -18.84
CA ILE A 84 -2.36 -3.41 -17.73
C ILE A 84 -1.15 -2.49 -17.44
N SER A 85 0.07 -2.96 -17.67
CA SER A 85 1.29 -2.17 -17.44
C SER A 85 1.38 -0.92 -18.30
N LYS A 86 0.59 -0.79 -19.37
CA LYS A 86 0.47 0.43 -20.19
C LYS A 86 -0.33 1.55 -19.47
N GLU A 87 -1.14 1.19 -18.50
CA GLU A 87 -2.01 2.15 -17.77
C GLU A 87 -1.54 2.41 -16.35
N THR A 88 -1.01 1.38 -15.67
CA THR A 88 -0.57 1.44 -14.26
C THR A 88 0.45 0.34 -13.96
N PHE A 89 1.02 0.32 -12.74
CA PHE A 89 1.99 -0.72 -12.41
C PHE A 89 1.38 -2.13 -12.44
N ALA A 90 2.17 -3.06 -12.96
CA ALA A 90 1.91 -4.49 -12.87
C ALA A 90 3.12 -5.20 -12.25
N SER A 91 2.87 -6.15 -11.35
CA SER A 91 3.92 -6.86 -10.62
C SER A 91 4.47 -8.05 -11.42
N PHE A 92 5.79 -8.18 -11.41
CA PHE A 92 6.52 -9.29 -12.02
C PHE A 92 7.53 -9.85 -11.01
N SER A 93 7.76 -11.15 -11.03
CA SER A 93 8.87 -11.79 -10.32
C SER A 93 10.21 -11.47 -11.01
N LEU A 94 11.34 -11.77 -10.38
CA LEU A 94 12.65 -11.64 -11.00
C LEU A 94 12.74 -12.45 -12.32
N PHE A 95 12.23 -13.66 -12.31
CA PHE A 95 12.22 -14.53 -13.50
C PHE A 95 11.36 -13.94 -14.63
N GLU A 96 10.18 -13.41 -14.30
CA GLU A 96 9.31 -12.77 -15.29
C GLU A 96 9.88 -11.45 -15.80
N ALA A 97 10.57 -10.68 -14.96
CA ALA A 97 11.27 -9.45 -15.37
C ALA A 97 12.39 -9.75 -16.38
N ASP A 98 13.15 -10.82 -16.17
CA ASP A 98 14.15 -11.31 -17.12
C ASP A 98 13.50 -11.81 -18.41
N LYS A 99 12.37 -12.50 -18.30
CA LYS A 99 11.56 -12.95 -19.46
C LYS A 99 11.09 -11.77 -20.34
N LEU A 100 10.71 -10.62 -19.75
CA LEU A 100 10.35 -9.41 -20.51
C LEU A 100 11.47 -8.98 -21.46
N ILE A 101 12.73 -9.10 -21.02
CA ILE A 101 13.92 -8.79 -21.85
C ILE A 101 14.11 -9.83 -22.94
N ILE A 102 14.09 -11.12 -22.58
CA ILE A 102 14.37 -12.25 -23.49
C ILE A 102 13.34 -12.30 -24.61
N ASN A 103 12.07 -12.16 -24.29
CA ASN A 103 10.96 -12.25 -25.26
C ASN A 103 10.66 -10.94 -25.96
N ASP A 104 11.21 -9.81 -25.47
CA ASP A 104 10.89 -8.48 -26.00
C ASP A 104 9.39 -8.09 -25.83
N ASP A 105 8.75 -8.59 -24.76
CA ASP A 105 7.29 -8.58 -24.57
C ASP A 105 6.69 -7.17 -24.45
N ILE A 106 7.50 -6.14 -24.14
CA ILE A 106 7.07 -4.73 -23.95
C ILE A 106 7.70 -3.77 -24.98
N ASN A 107 8.19 -4.27 -26.08
CA ASN A 107 8.78 -3.46 -27.17
C ASN A 107 7.74 -3.03 -28.21
N ASP A 108 6.64 -2.44 -27.77
CA ASP A 108 5.54 -1.99 -28.61
C ASP A 108 5.50 -0.45 -28.81
N GLY A 109 6.55 0.24 -28.38
CA GLY A 109 6.69 1.71 -28.47
C GLY A 109 5.83 2.48 -27.48
N LYS A 110 5.15 1.80 -26.55
CA LYS A 110 4.37 2.40 -25.47
C LYS A 110 5.16 2.44 -24.17
N ARG A 111 4.71 3.26 -23.22
CA ARG A 111 5.24 3.26 -21.88
C ARG A 111 4.62 2.13 -21.07
N HIS A 112 5.46 1.40 -20.35
CA HIS A 112 5.07 0.33 -19.45
C HIS A 112 5.49 0.62 -18.01
N PHE A 113 4.60 0.42 -17.05
CA PHE A 113 4.84 0.58 -15.62
C PHE A 113 5.07 -0.81 -15.00
N ILE A 114 6.31 -1.14 -14.71
CA ILE A 114 6.72 -2.48 -14.26
C ILE A 114 7.10 -2.42 -12.78
N CYS A 115 6.48 -3.27 -11.96
CA CYS A 115 6.88 -3.48 -10.59
C CYS A 115 7.61 -4.83 -10.46
N VAL A 116 8.93 -4.82 -10.22
CA VAL A 116 9.66 -6.04 -9.88
C VAL A 116 9.46 -6.29 -8.39
N ASP A 117 8.49 -7.16 -8.08
CA ASP A 117 7.97 -7.37 -6.73
C ASP A 117 8.69 -8.50 -6.01
N ILE A 118 9.59 -8.15 -5.09
CA ILE A 118 10.40 -9.06 -4.29
C ILE A 118 10.52 -8.58 -2.85
N ALA A 119 10.62 -9.52 -1.89
CA ALA A 119 10.78 -9.18 -0.48
C ALA A 119 12.20 -8.69 -0.13
N HIS A 120 13.21 -9.14 -0.87
CA HIS A 120 14.62 -8.83 -0.64
C HIS A 120 15.18 -7.91 -1.73
N GLY A 121 14.88 -6.61 -1.62
CA GLY A 121 15.21 -5.59 -2.61
C GLY A 121 16.70 -5.24 -2.74
N THR A 122 17.62 -5.83 -1.95
CA THR A 122 19.05 -5.55 -2.02
C THR A 122 19.88 -6.67 -2.70
N MET A 123 19.22 -7.55 -3.44
CA MET A 123 19.91 -8.60 -4.21
C MET A 123 20.62 -8.01 -5.43
N LYS A 124 21.89 -8.37 -5.66
CA LYS A 124 22.67 -7.93 -6.82
C LYS A 124 22.02 -8.25 -8.16
N ILE A 125 21.39 -9.43 -8.26
CA ILE A 125 20.68 -9.86 -9.47
C ILE A 125 19.52 -8.93 -9.83
N LEU A 126 18.82 -8.35 -8.83
CA LEU A 126 17.77 -7.38 -9.06
C LEU A 126 18.29 -6.14 -9.77
N TYR A 127 19.41 -5.56 -9.28
CA TYR A 127 20.02 -4.38 -9.90
C TYR A 127 20.44 -4.67 -11.35
N THR A 128 21.02 -5.84 -11.59
CA THR A 128 21.42 -6.25 -12.94
C THR A 128 20.21 -6.37 -13.87
N ILE A 129 19.12 -7.00 -13.44
CA ILE A 129 17.90 -7.14 -14.24
C ILE A 129 17.27 -5.75 -14.50
N CYS A 130 17.15 -4.91 -13.48
CA CYS A 130 16.58 -3.56 -13.67
C CYS A 130 17.44 -2.71 -14.62
N LYS A 131 18.78 -2.78 -14.52
CA LYS A 131 19.69 -2.10 -15.43
C LYS A 131 19.52 -2.59 -16.87
N ASN A 132 19.47 -3.89 -17.08
CA ASN A 132 19.23 -4.48 -18.40
C ASN A 132 17.86 -4.08 -18.98
N LEU A 133 16.80 -4.01 -18.13
CA LEU A 133 15.49 -3.51 -18.54
C LEU A 133 15.58 -2.04 -19.03
N LYS A 134 16.27 -1.17 -18.29
CA LYS A 134 16.48 0.23 -18.68
C LYS A 134 17.34 0.35 -19.94
N GLU A 135 18.40 -0.42 -20.07
CA GLU A 135 19.24 -0.44 -21.28
C GLU A 135 18.45 -0.91 -22.51
N ARG A 136 17.53 -1.88 -22.35
CA ARG A 136 16.74 -2.43 -23.44
C ARG A 136 15.59 -1.54 -23.87
N PHE A 137 14.82 -0.97 -22.92
CA PHE A 137 13.55 -0.28 -23.19
C PHE A 137 13.61 1.24 -22.96
N GLY A 138 14.69 1.76 -22.38
CA GLY A 138 14.92 3.20 -22.17
C GLY A 138 13.78 3.87 -21.37
N ASP A 139 13.29 5.00 -21.91
CA ASP A 139 12.21 5.79 -21.29
C ASP A 139 10.82 5.17 -21.46
N ASN A 140 10.71 4.11 -22.25
CA ASN A 140 9.45 3.38 -22.41
C ASN A 140 9.14 2.45 -21.23
N ILE A 141 10.07 2.27 -20.29
CA ILE A 141 9.84 1.51 -19.08
C ILE A 141 10.01 2.38 -17.84
N ILE A 142 9.03 2.30 -16.95
CA ILE A 142 9.07 2.89 -15.61
C ILE A 142 9.15 1.75 -14.61
N ILE A 143 10.25 1.69 -13.85
CA ILE A 143 10.53 0.59 -12.94
C ILE A 143 10.27 1.01 -11.49
N MET A 144 9.40 0.27 -10.82
CA MET A 144 9.26 0.28 -9.38
C MET A 144 9.77 -1.05 -8.82
N THR A 145 10.55 -1.05 -7.74
CA THR A 145 10.99 -2.30 -7.10
C THR A 145 11.31 -2.10 -5.62
N GLY A 146 11.49 -3.16 -4.90
CA GLY A 146 11.74 -3.27 -3.46
C GLY A 146 11.17 -4.59 -2.95
N ASN A 147 11.25 -4.82 -1.64
CA ASN A 147 11.34 -3.83 -0.56
C ASN A 147 12.77 -3.67 -0.03
N VAL A 148 13.07 -2.47 0.43
CA VAL A 148 14.39 -2.07 0.95
C VAL A 148 14.25 -1.53 2.38
N ALA A 149 15.18 -1.95 3.26
CA ALA A 149 15.27 -1.45 4.63
C ALA A 149 16.73 -1.02 4.97
N HIS A 150 17.42 -0.41 4.01
CA HIS A 150 18.76 0.15 4.22
C HIS A 150 18.94 1.41 3.37
N PRO A 151 19.32 2.56 3.96
CA PRO A 151 19.41 3.81 3.22
C PRO A 151 20.48 3.80 2.13
N ASP A 152 21.61 3.12 2.34
CA ASP A 152 22.71 3.06 1.36
C ASP A 152 22.34 2.30 0.07
N ALA A 153 21.22 1.58 0.06
CA ALA A 153 20.70 0.96 -1.16
C ALA A 153 20.28 1.99 -2.21
N PHE A 154 20.03 3.25 -1.81
CA PHE A 154 19.60 4.31 -2.71
C PHE A 154 20.53 4.48 -3.91
N ALA A 155 21.83 4.56 -3.67
CA ALA A 155 22.82 4.76 -4.74
C ALA A 155 22.79 3.64 -5.80
N PHE A 156 22.59 2.37 -5.36
CA PHE A 156 22.49 1.23 -6.27
C PHE A 156 21.20 1.28 -7.10
N TYR A 157 20.09 1.74 -6.50
CA TYR A 157 18.82 1.91 -7.20
C TYR A 157 18.90 2.99 -8.26
N ALA A 158 19.49 4.14 -7.91
CA ALA A 158 19.68 5.27 -8.83
C ALA A 158 20.63 4.91 -9.98
N ASP A 159 21.76 4.23 -9.70
CA ASP A 159 22.69 3.75 -10.74
C ASP A 159 22.04 2.74 -11.71
N ALA A 160 21.15 1.90 -11.20
CA ALA A 160 20.41 0.97 -12.05
C ALA A 160 19.26 1.62 -12.85
N GLY A 161 19.02 2.93 -12.68
CA GLY A 161 17.97 3.67 -13.36
C GLY A 161 16.56 3.34 -12.89
N ILE A 162 16.42 2.82 -11.66
CA ILE A 162 15.12 2.48 -11.07
C ILE A 162 14.38 3.77 -10.74
N ASP A 163 13.15 3.92 -11.23
CA ASP A 163 12.36 5.15 -11.06
C ASP A 163 11.76 5.26 -9.65
N PHE A 164 11.32 4.14 -9.06
CA PHE A 164 10.66 4.11 -7.75
C PHE A 164 11.20 3.00 -6.87
N MET A 165 11.65 3.38 -5.67
CA MET A 165 12.11 2.46 -4.62
C MET A 165 10.98 2.24 -3.61
N ARG A 166 10.56 0.98 -3.41
CA ARG A 166 9.66 0.60 -2.32
C ARG A 166 10.48 0.42 -1.05
N ALA A 167 10.38 1.39 -0.17
CA ALA A 167 11.05 1.39 1.14
C ALA A 167 10.20 0.71 2.19
N CYS A 168 10.85 0.18 3.24
CA CYS A 168 10.32 -0.54 4.39
C CYS A 168 10.21 -2.06 4.19
N VAL A 169 10.64 -2.79 5.23
CA VAL A 169 10.55 -4.26 5.32
C VAL A 169 9.87 -4.61 6.64
N GLY A 170 8.86 -5.47 6.59
CA GLY A 170 8.21 -5.99 7.79
C GLY A 170 7.20 -5.05 8.46
N THR A 171 6.87 -3.91 7.86
CA THR A 171 5.95 -2.89 8.40
C THR A 171 4.49 -3.16 8.09
N GLY A 172 4.18 -3.95 7.07
CA GLY A 172 2.81 -4.25 6.67
C GLY A 172 2.03 -5.01 7.75
N SER A 173 0.76 -4.65 7.97
CA SER A 173 -0.11 -5.26 9.01
C SER A 173 -0.30 -6.79 8.86
N ARG A 174 0.03 -7.36 7.72
CA ARG A 174 -0.01 -8.80 7.42
C ARG A 174 1.37 -9.42 7.25
N CYS A 175 2.42 -8.61 7.29
CA CYS A 175 3.81 -9.06 7.20
C CYS A 175 4.30 -9.51 8.59
N THR A 176 4.98 -10.64 8.63
CA THR A 176 5.59 -11.17 9.85
C THR A 176 7.12 -11.22 9.76
N THR A 177 7.69 -10.65 8.70
CA THR A 177 9.14 -10.67 8.44
C THR A 177 9.91 -10.03 9.58
N SER A 178 9.51 -8.84 10.06
CA SER A 178 10.19 -8.17 11.18
C SER A 178 10.16 -9.00 12.46
N CYS A 179 9.03 -9.66 12.76
CA CYS A 179 8.90 -10.48 13.97
C CYS A 179 9.61 -11.82 13.86
N ASN A 180 9.62 -12.45 12.67
CA ASN A 180 10.13 -13.80 12.49
C ASN A 180 11.58 -13.84 12.01
N VAL A 181 12.03 -12.84 11.25
CA VAL A 181 13.36 -12.74 10.65
C VAL A 181 14.23 -11.72 11.39
N GLY A 182 13.63 -10.78 12.11
CA GLY A 182 14.35 -9.74 12.87
C GLY A 182 14.97 -8.66 12.00
N VAL A 183 14.57 -8.56 10.71
CA VAL A 183 15.04 -7.50 9.79
C VAL A 183 13.99 -6.41 9.71
N HIS A 184 14.38 -5.22 10.13
CA HIS A 184 13.54 -4.03 10.11
C HIS A 184 14.43 -2.78 10.20
N TYR A 185 13.96 -1.67 9.66
CA TYR A 185 14.53 -0.35 9.86
C TYR A 185 13.40 0.62 10.22
N PRO A 186 13.50 1.41 11.31
CA PRO A 186 12.44 2.33 11.72
C PRO A 186 12.04 3.28 10.61
N THR A 187 10.76 3.30 10.30
CA THR A 187 10.22 3.87 9.05
C THR A 187 10.55 5.34 8.86
N ALA A 188 10.34 6.18 9.89
CA ALA A 188 10.61 7.61 9.77
C ALA A 188 12.10 7.88 9.52
N THR A 189 12.98 7.18 10.24
CA THR A 189 14.43 7.31 10.06
C THR A 189 14.87 6.83 8.68
N LEU A 190 14.30 5.71 8.19
CA LEU A 190 14.63 5.20 6.87
C LEU A 190 14.28 6.21 5.77
N ILE A 191 13.08 6.80 5.82
CA ILE A 191 12.64 7.77 4.81
C ILE A 191 13.54 9.00 4.82
N ASP A 192 13.84 9.55 5.99
CA ASP A 192 14.69 10.74 6.13
C ASP A 192 16.12 10.49 5.59
N GLU A 193 16.73 9.35 5.96
CA GLU A 193 18.06 8.99 5.44
C GLU A 193 18.05 8.71 3.92
N LEU A 194 16.99 8.10 3.38
CA LEU A 194 16.83 7.91 1.94
C LEU A 194 16.67 9.26 1.22
N ARG A 195 15.93 10.22 1.80
CA ARG A 195 15.80 11.59 1.29
C ARG A 195 17.16 12.28 1.25
N MET A 196 17.94 12.20 2.33
CA MET A 196 19.30 12.77 2.38
C MET A 196 20.20 12.16 1.30
N ASN A 197 20.13 10.86 1.08
CA ASN A 197 20.88 10.18 0.03
C ASN A 197 20.41 10.62 -1.38
N LYS A 198 19.09 10.82 -1.58
CA LYS A 198 18.53 11.35 -2.82
C LYS A 198 19.04 12.75 -3.12
N GLU A 199 19.05 13.65 -2.14
CA GLU A 199 19.56 15.00 -2.28
C GLU A 199 21.06 15.00 -2.60
N SER A 200 21.84 14.23 -1.86
CA SER A 200 23.28 14.06 -2.13
C SER A 200 23.56 13.52 -3.53
N TRP A 201 22.75 12.56 -4.00
CA TRP A 201 22.86 12.03 -5.36
C TRP A 201 22.58 13.10 -6.41
N GLY A 202 21.54 13.90 -6.22
CA GLY A 202 21.16 15.00 -7.13
C GLY A 202 22.24 16.09 -7.27
N LEU A 203 23.06 16.29 -6.23
CA LEU A 203 24.19 17.24 -6.29
C LEU A 203 25.36 16.75 -7.15
N THR A 204 25.47 15.45 -7.36
CA THR A 204 26.62 14.81 -8.01
C THR A 204 26.30 14.18 -9.37
N HIS A 205 25.03 14.02 -9.68
CA HIS A 205 24.56 13.35 -10.89
C HIS A 205 23.46 14.16 -11.58
N GLU A 206 23.58 14.39 -12.88
CA GLU A 206 22.55 15.05 -13.70
C GLU A 206 21.37 14.12 -14.04
N ALA A 207 21.52 12.82 -13.80
CA ALA A 207 20.51 11.83 -14.12
C ALA A 207 19.28 11.94 -13.20
N LYS A 208 18.12 11.54 -13.71
CA LYS A 208 16.88 11.41 -12.94
C LYS A 208 17.11 10.55 -11.70
N SER A 209 16.73 11.07 -10.56
CA SER A 209 16.86 10.38 -9.27
C SER A 209 15.70 9.41 -9.04
N THR A 210 15.95 8.36 -8.24
CA THR A 210 14.93 7.41 -7.78
C THR A 210 13.99 8.08 -6.78
N GLU A 211 12.69 7.88 -6.94
CA GLU A 211 11.66 8.34 -6.01
C GLU A 211 11.38 7.30 -4.92
N ILE A 212 11.03 7.75 -3.71
CA ILE A 212 10.83 6.91 -2.54
C ILE A 212 9.33 6.66 -2.34
N ILE A 213 8.92 5.38 -2.31
CA ILE A 213 7.56 4.94 -1.96
C ILE A 213 7.63 4.24 -0.60
N VAL A 214 6.87 4.73 0.37
CA VAL A 214 6.76 4.07 1.69
C VAL A 214 5.76 2.94 1.58
N ASP A 215 6.24 1.70 1.66
CA ASP A 215 5.42 0.50 1.47
C ASP A 215 5.23 -0.27 2.78
N GLY A 216 3.99 -0.25 3.26
CA GLY A 216 3.57 -0.90 4.49
C GLY A 216 3.55 0.03 5.71
N GLY A 217 2.79 -0.37 6.73
CA GLY A 217 2.62 0.43 7.96
C GLY A 217 1.65 1.60 7.83
N ILE A 218 1.14 1.88 6.65
CA ILE A 218 0.23 2.99 6.39
C ILE A 218 -1.21 2.57 6.75
N ALA A 219 -1.68 3.04 7.88
CA ALA A 219 -3.01 2.70 8.40
C ALA A 219 -3.93 3.93 8.58
N ASN A 220 -3.35 5.10 8.83
CA ASN A 220 -4.04 6.33 9.13
C ASN A 220 -3.68 7.44 8.14
N PHE A 221 -4.48 8.49 8.11
CA PHE A 221 -4.22 9.64 7.24
C PHE A 221 -2.91 10.37 7.61
N ASP A 222 -2.57 10.46 8.89
CA ASP A 222 -1.33 11.11 9.34
C ASP A 222 -0.07 10.34 8.94
N ASP A 223 -0.14 9.01 8.78
CA ASP A 223 0.98 8.22 8.26
C ASP A 223 1.33 8.66 6.82
N ILE A 224 0.31 8.95 5.99
CA ILE A 224 0.49 9.47 4.63
C ILE A 224 1.17 10.84 4.66
N GLN A 225 0.62 11.76 5.47
CA GLN A 225 1.10 13.13 5.59
C GLN A 225 2.54 13.19 6.10
N LYS A 226 2.86 12.43 7.13
CA LYS A 226 4.21 12.33 7.71
C LYS A 226 5.22 11.73 6.73
N SER A 227 4.81 10.70 5.99
CA SER A 227 5.68 10.10 4.98
C SER A 227 6.04 11.09 3.88
N ILE A 228 5.07 11.89 3.40
CA ILE A 228 5.29 12.93 2.41
C ILE A 228 6.16 14.06 2.97
N ALA A 229 5.88 14.53 4.19
CA ALA A 229 6.66 15.57 4.85
C ALA A 229 8.12 15.14 5.08
N LEU A 230 8.40 13.84 5.24
CA LEU A 230 9.75 13.27 5.29
C LEU A 230 10.43 13.19 3.92
N GLY A 231 9.74 13.50 2.82
CA GLY A 231 10.31 13.52 1.47
C GLY A 231 9.95 12.32 0.60
N ALA A 232 9.01 11.45 1.01
CA ALA A 232 8.53 10.38 0.15
C ALA A 232 7.73 10.93 -1.03
N PHE A 233 7.85 10.31 -2.21
CA PHE A 233 7.00 10.58 -3.37
C PHE A 233 5.53 10.25 -3.07
N GLY A 234 5.32 9.14 -2.37
CA GLY A 234 4.01 8.68 -1.98
C GLY A 234 4.09 7.45 -1.09
N VAL A 235 2.95 6.89 -0.78
CA VAL A 235 2.81 5.70 0.07
C VAL A 235 2.11 4.57 -0.67
N MET A 236 2.41 3.32 -0.31
CA MET A 236 1.69 2.14 -0.78
C MET A 236 0.94 1.51 0.38
N SER A 237 -0.35 1.24 0.19
CA SER A 237 -1.18 0.61 1.21
C SER A 237 -2.01 -0.54 0.63
N GLY A 238 -2.08 -1.64 1.38
CA GLY A 238 -3.03 -2.73 1.13
C GLY A 238 -4.26 -2.63 2.03
N SER A 239 -4.07 -2.31 3.32
CA SER A 239 -5.13 -2.34 4.33
C SER A 239 -6.23 -1.31 4.09
N VAL A 240 -5.88 -0.11 3.64
CA VAL A 240 -6.83 0.95 3.26
C VAL A 240 -7.76 0.43 2.18
N PHE A 241 -7.21 -0.10 1.09
CA PHE A 241 -7.99 -0.56 -0.05
C PHE A 241 -8.70 -1.89 0.23
N ALA A 242 -8.15 -2.75 1.08
CA ALA A 242 -8.83 -3.99 1.51
C ALA A 242 -10.12 -3.72 2.30
N LYS A 243 -10.22 -2.60 3.01
CA LYS A 243 -11.44 -2.15 3.73
C LYS A 243 -12.47 -1.51 2.81
N ALA A 244 -12.09 -1.11 1.60
CA ALA A 244 -12.99 -0.50 0.64
C ALA A 244 -13.95 -1.54 0.04
N GLN A 245 -15.17 -1.12 -0.28
CA GLN A 245 -16.20 -1.99 -0.88
C GLN A 245 -15.73 -2.56 -2.23
N GLU A 246 -14.90 -1.83 -2.95
CA GLU A 246 -14.44 -2.10 -4.30
C GLU A 246 -13.30 -3.12 -4.39
N ALA A 247 -12.70 -3.56 -3.27
CA ALA A 247 -11.66 -4.59 -3.31
C ALA A 247 -12.19 -5.93 -3.84
N CYS A 248 -11.31 -6.66 -4.57
CA CYS A 248 -11.72 -7.83 -5.35
C CYS A 248 -12.07 -9.07 -4.54
N GLU A 249 -11.50 -9.24 -3.33
CA GLU A 249 -11.81 -10.40 -2.49
C GLU A 249 -13.29 -10.40 -2.05
N PRO A 250 -14.01 -11.53 -2.15
CA PRO A 250 -15.42 -11.61 -1.82
C PRO A 250 -15.77 -11.16 -0.41
N ILE A 251 -16.93 -10.50 -0.26
CA ILE A 251 -17.46 -10.11 1.03
C ILE A 251 -18.17 -11.31 1.68
N VAL A 252 -17.85 -11.53 2.94
CA VAL A 252 -18.50 -12.52 3.81
C VAL A 252 -19.00 -11.87 5.09
N PHE A 253 -19.97 -12.47 5.75
CA PHE A 253 -20.52 -11.98 7.01
C PHE A 253 -20.04 -12.82 8.18
N LEU A 254 -19.36 -12.18 9.14
CA LEU A 254 -18.85 -12.78 10.37
C LEU A 254 -19.43 -12.10 11.60
N HIS A 255 -19.54 -12.84 12.70
CA HIS A 255 -19.84 -12.26 13.99
C HIS A 255 -18.60 -11.48 14.48
N PRO A 256 -18.74 -10.21 14.95
CA PRO A 256 -17.58 -9.39 15.35
C PRO A 256 -16.73 -10.02 16.47
N GLU A 257 -17.34 -10.85 17.32
CA GLU A 257 -16.66 -11.55 18.42
C GLU A 257 -16.03 -12.89 17.99
N ASN A 258 -16.40 -13.41 16.80
CA ASN A 258 -15.84 -14.63 16.23
C ASN A 258 -15.46 -14.42 14.77
N LEU A 259 -14.18 -14.13 14.52
CA LEU A 259 -13.62 -13.86 13.19
C LEU A 259 -13.06 -15.14 12.53
N ASP A 260 -13.60 -16.31 12.84
CA ASP A 260 -13.22 -17.56 12.16
C ASP A 260 -13.87 -17.62 10.78
N MET A 261 -13.05 -17.74 9.75
CA MET A 261 -13.52 -17.87 8.36
C MET A 261 -14.30 -19.16 8.11
N ALA A 262 -14.19 -20.17 8.98
CA ALA A 262 -15.02 -21.37 8.91
C ALA A 262 -16.52 -21.08 9.20
N ASP A 263 -16.80 -20.01 9.96
CA ASP A 263 -18.15 -19.54 10.28
C ASP A 263 -18.66 -18.44 9.32
N ALA A 264 -17.90 -18.15 8.26
CA ALA A 264 -18.23 -17.10 7.31
C ALA A 264 -19.46 -17.49 6.46
N ILE A 265 -20.36 -16.53 6.29
CA ILE A 265 -21.51 -16.66 5.39
C ILE A 265 -21.27 -15.75 4.19
N PRO A 266 -21.28 -16.28 2.95
CA PRO A 266 -21.23 -15.47 1.73
C PRO A 266 -22.33 -14.40 1.70
N ALA A 267 -22.08 -13.27 1.06
CA ALA A 267 -22.98 -12.12 1.11
C ALA A 267 -24.38 -12.43 0.55
N ASP A 268 -24.45 -13.15 -0.56
CA ASP A 268 -25.71 -13.58 -1.19
C ASP A 268 -26.51 -14.54 -0.28
N GLU A 269 -25.84 -15.50 0.32
CA GLU A 269 -26.46 -16.46 1.27
C GLU A 269 -26.92 -15.74 2.55
N TYR A 270 -26.14 -14.76 3.05
CA TYR A 270 -26.49 -13.99 4.24
C TYR A 270 -27.79 -13.20 4.05
N VAL A 271 -27.93 -12.49 2.94
CA VAL A 271 -29.14 -11.71 2.61
C VAL A 271 -30.36 -12.63 2.53
N ASN A 272 -30.24 -13.75 1.81
CA ASN A 272 -31.34 -14.73 1.68
C ASN A 272 -31.76 -15.34 3.03
N LYS A 273 -30.81 -15.74 3.87
CA LYS A 273 -31.07 -16.25 5.21
C LYS A 273 -31.75 -15.23 6.10
N LEU A 274 -31.33 -13.99 6.05
CA LEU A 274 -31.88 -12.91 6.86
C LEU A 274 -33.37 -12.66 6.49
N GLN A 275 -33.64 -12.61 5.19
CA GLN A 275 -35.00 -12.44 4.67
C GLN A 275 -35.90 -13.59 5.03
N GLN A 276 -35.44 -14.82 4.85
CA GLN A 276 -36.22 -16.05 5.23
C GLN A 276 -36.58 -16.07 6.72
N LEU A 277 -35.62 -15.73 7.59
CA LEU A 277 -35.86 -15.68 9.03
C LEU A 277 -36.88 -14.61 9.40
N LYS A 278 -36.86 -13.47 8.76
CA LYS A 278 -37.83 -12.39 8.95
C LYS A 278 -39.22 -12.81 8.52
N GLU A 279 -39.38 -13.42 7.35
CA GLU A 279 -40.65 -13.92 6.84
C GLU A 279 -41.25 -15.04 7.75
N LEU A 280 -40.38 -15.91 8.30
CA LEU A 280 -40.81 -16.96 9.21
C LEU A 280 -41.27 -16.41 10.56
N ASP A 281 -40.56 -15.39 11.09
CA ASP A 281 -40.96 -14.71 12.33
C ASP A 281 -42.32 -14.02 12.17
N GLU A 282 -42.55 -13.32 11.05
CA GLU A 282 -43.81 -12.69 10.70
C GLU A 282 -44.99 -13.72 10.56
N LYS A 283 -44.73 -14.86 9.89
CA LYS A 283 -45.72 -15.93 9.68
C LYS A 283 -46.09 -16.66 10.97
N CYS A 284 -45.15 -16.84 11.89
CA CYS A 284 -45.38 -17.54 13.15
C CYS A 284 -46.09 -16.68 14.21
N GLY A 285 -46.32 -15.39 13.94
CA GLY A 285 -47.29 -14.53 14.64
C GLY A 285 -47.13 -14.44 16.15
N GLY A 286 -45.92 -14.38 16.67
CA GLY A 286 -45.67 -14.08 18.10
C GLY A 286 -46.16 -15.13 19.09
N ASN A 287 -46.68 -16.25 18.66
CA ASN A 287 -47.16 -17.32 19.54
C ASN A 287 -46.01 -18.21 20.01
N GLY A 288 -45.31 -17.78 21.05
CA GLY A 288 -44.65 -18.68 22.00
C GLY A 288 -43.24 -19.18 21.64
N VAL A 289 -42.74 -19.01 20.44
CA VAL A 289 -41.37 -19.45 20.11
C VAL A 289 -40.57 -18.31 19.53
N ASN A 290 -39.83 -17.62 20.39
CA ASN A 290 -38.83 -16.60 20.00
C ASN A 290 -37.66 -17.17 19.16
N TYR A 291 -37.82 -18.35 18.56
CA TYR A 291 -36.77 -19.06 17.87
C TYR A 291 -36.29 -18.29 16.60
N TYR A 292 -37.23 -17.95 15.72
CA TYR A 292 -36.92 -17.22 14.49
C TYR A 292 -36.46 -15.80 14.78
N LYS A 293 -37.08 -15.11 15.72
CA LYS A 293 -36.67 -13.81 16.22
C LYS A 293 -35.26 -13.85 16.79
N ASN A 294 -34.96 -14.82 17.67
CA ASN A 294 -33.62 -14.97 18.24
C ASN A 294 -32.56 -15.35 17.20
N ALA A 295 -32.95 -16.17 16.20
CA ALA A 295 -32.05 -16.51 15.08
C ALA A 295 -31.79 -15.31 14.17
N TYR A 296 -32.82 -14.52 13.87
CA TYR A 296 -32.71 -13.28 13.13
C TYR A 296 -31.81 -12.26 13.87
N GLU A 297 -32.06 -12.03 15.16
CA GLU A 297 -31.26 -11.13 15.99
C GLU A 297 -29.77 -11.54 16.04
N ARG A 298 -29.50 -12.84 16.13
CA ARG A 298 -28.14 -13.39 16.12
C ARG A 298 -27.47 -13.20 14.76
N LEU A 299 -28.19 -13.46 13.67
CA LEU A 299 -27.70 -13.31 12.32
C LEU A 299 -27.45 -11.83 11.98
N SER A 300 -28.34 -10.92 12.40
CA SER A 300 -28.25 -9.47 12.14
C SER A 300 -27.06 -8.78 12.82
N LYS A 301 -26.45 -9.40 13.83
CA LYS A 301 -25.23 -8.91 14.48
C LYS A 301 -23.97 -9.10 13.63
N ARG A 302 -24.02 -9.96 12.62
CA ARG A 302 -22.89 -10.19 11.73
C ARG A 302 -22.59 -8.94 10.91
N LYS A 303 -21.30 -8.73 10.63
CA LYS A 303 -20.80 -7.58 9.89
C LYS A 303 -20.06 -8.05 8.63
N PRO A 304 -19.95 -7.20 7.59
CA PRO A 304 -19.23 -7.55 6.38
C PRO A 304 -17.71 -7.54 6.63
N TYR A 305 -17.05 -8.60 6.21
CA TYR A 305 -15.61 -8.81 6.24
C TYR A 305 -15.15 -9.39 4.90
N ARG A 306 -13.84 -9.36 4.67
CA ARG A 306 -13.19 -10.15 3.61
C ARG A 306 -11.89 -10.73 4.10
N LEU A 307 -11.38 -11.76 3.43
CA LEU A 307 -10.07 -12.30 3.73
C LEU A 307 -8.99 -11.35 3.19
N TYR A 308 -8.13 -10.86 4.07
CA TYR A 308 -7.03 -9.98 3.71
C TYR A 308 -5.70 -10.71 3.89
N TYR A 309 -4.91 -10.80 2.81
CA TYR A 309 -3.66 -11.53 2.76
C TYR A 309 -2.65 -10.86 1.81
N GLY A 310 -1.37 -10.96 2.17
CA GLY A 310 -0.25 -10.56 1.31
C GLY A 310 0.29 -11.71 0.49
N MET A 311 1.13 -11.41 -0.50
CA MET A 311 1.72 -12.40 -1.41
C MET A 311 2.64 -13.41 -0.71
N SER A 312 3.18 -13.09 0.47
CA SER A 312 4.02 -14.00 1.29
C SER A 312 3.22 -15.00 2.14
N THR A 313 1.88 -14.98 2.09
CA THR A 313 1.03 -15.92 2.84
C THR A 313 0.96 -17.29 2.15
N LYS A 314 0.74 -18.36 2.93
CA LYS A 314 0.47 -19.70 2.37
C LYS A 314 -0.72 -19.71 1.42
N HIS A 315 -1.73 -18.86 1.69
CA HIS A 315 -2.91 -18.71 0.84
C HIS A 315 -2.52 -18.21 -0.55
N ALA A 316 -1.82 -17.08 -0.64
CA ALA A 316 -1.37 -16.52 -1.91
C ALA A 316 -0.38 -17.42 -2.66
N GLN A 317 0.53 -18.10 -1.93
CA GLN A 317 1.48 -19.05 -2.53
C GLN A 317 0.77 -20.22 -3.24
N ARG A 318 -0.36 -20.69 -2.69
CA ARG A 318 -1.18 -21.74 -3.34
C ARG A 318 -1.84 -21.23 -4.62
N LEU A 319 -2.36 -19.99 -4.60
CA LEU A 319 -2.99 -19.37 -5.77
C LEU A 319 -1.99 -19.16 -6.93
N THR A 320 -0.71 -18.93 -6.63
CA THR A 320 0.34 -18.75 -7.63
C THR A 320 1.09 -20.04 -8.01
N GLY A 321 0.53 -21.22 -7.70
CA GLY A 321 1.10 -22.53 -8.06
C GLY A 321 2.27 -22.98 -7.19
N GLY A 322 2.57 -22.30 -6.11
CA GLY A 322 3.58 -22.72 -5.13
C GLY A 322 3.16 -23.97 -4.34
N LYS A 323 4.12 -24.87 -4.04
CA LYS A 323 3.86 -26.12 -3.33
C LYS A 323 3.40 -25.98 -1.87
N GLY A 324 3.21 -24.72 -1.38
CA GLY A 324 2.69 -24.44 -0.03
C GLY A 324 3.55 -24.92 1.16
N ASN A 325 4.73 -25.47 0.88
CA ASN A 325 5.65 -26.05 1.88
C ASN A 325 6.70 -25.05 2.38
N VAL A 326 6.67 -23.81 1.89
CA VAL A 326 7.61 -22.77 2.30
C VAL A 326 7.05 -22.06 3.54
N THR A 327 7.93 -21.73 4.48
CA THR A 327 7.56 -20.91 5.65
C THR A 327 6.94 -19.60 5.19
N ALA A 328 5.73 -19.29 5.69
CA ALA A 328 5.03 -18.06 5.34
C ALA A 328 5.55 -16.90 6.18
N GLU A 329 5.83 -15.77 5.54
CA GLU A 329 6.17 -14.49 6.18
C GLU A 329 4.96 -13.54 6.21
N GLY A 330 3.74 -14.07 6.16
CA GLY A 330 2.51 -13.31 6.21
C GLY A 330 1.33 -14.12 6.76
N ILE A 331 0.32 -13.41 7.26
CA ILE A 331 -0.88 -13.99 7.86
C ILE A 331 -2.11 -13.53 7.08
N ALA A 332 -2.97 -14.48 6.69
CA ALA A 332 -4.31 -14.19 6.18
C ALA A 332 -5.29 -14.05 7.34
N ARG A 333 -6.04 -12.96 7.40
CA ARG A 333 -7.05 -12.70 8.45
C ARG A 333 -8.23 -11.92 7.88
N PRO A 334 -9.42 -12.04 8.47
CA PRO A 334 -10.56 -11.17 8.14
C PRO A 334 -10.20 -9.70 8.40
N ILE A 335 -10.65 -8.83 7.49
CA ILE A 335 -10.62 -7.37 7.66
C ILE A 335 -12.04 -6.84 7.42
N PRO A 336 -12.54 -5.88 8.22
CA PRO A 336 -13.88 -5.33 8.01
C PRO A 336 -13.97 -4.56 6.70
N VAL A 337 -15.13 -4.60 6.05
CA VAL A 337 -15.48 -3.73 4.93
C VAL A 337 -16.16 -2.50 5.52
N GLU A 338 -15.53 -1.32 5.37
CA GLU A 338 -15.91 -0.13 6.15
C GLU A 338 -16.51 0.99 5.29
N TYR A 339 -16.04 1.16 4.07
CA TYR A 339 -16.37 2.35 3.26
C TYR A 339 -16.28 2.11 1.75
N PRO A 340 -17.01 2.88 0.94
CA PRO A 340 -16.69 3.05 -0.47
C PRO A 340 -15.42 3.91 -0.62
N ILE A 341 -14.57 3.59 -1.58
CA ILE A 341 -13.27 4.27 -1.75
C ILE A 341 -13.40 5.76 -2.01
N ALA A 342 -14.45 6.19 -2.70
CA ALA A 342 -14.74 7.60 -2.95
C ALA A 342 -14.79 8.40 -1.65
N LYS A 343 -15.53 7.90 -0.64
CA LYS A 343 -15.65 8.57 0.66
C LYS A 343 -14.33 8.63 1.41
N TRP A 344 -13.52 7.59 1.32
CA TRP A 344 -12.20 7.58 1.93
C TRP A 344 -11.27 8.59 1.24
N ALA A 345 -11.30 8.66 -0.10
CA ALA A 345 -10.53 9.60 -0.90
C ALA A 345 -10.87 11.05 -0.55
N ASP A 346 -12.16 11.39 -0.45
CA ASP A 346 -12.63 12.72 -0.06
C ASP A 346 -12.11 13.13 1.33
N ASN A 347 -12.15 12.21 2.30
CA ASN A 347 -11.63 12.46 3.64
C ASN A 347 -10.11 12.64 3.62
N MET A 348 -9.39 11.77 2.91
CA MET A 348 -7.93 11.83 2.78
C MET A 348 -7.51 13.15 2.14
N GLU A 349 -8.12 13.54 1.03
CA GLU A 349 -7.86 14.82 0.38
C GLU A 349 -8.12 16.00 1.32
N SER A 350 -9.23 15.96 2.04
CA SER A 350 -9.61 17.01 2.99
C SER A 350 -8.60 17.16 4.12
N TYR A 351 -8.13 16.04 4.71
CA TYR A 351 -7.12 16.06 5.77
C TYR A 351 -5.74 16.44 5.23
N MET A 352 -5.39 16.00 4.03
CA MET A 352 -4.14 16.42 3.37
C MET A 352 -4.11 17.91 3.16
N LYS A 353 -5.15 18.49 2.55
CA LYS A 353 -5.28 19.94 2.35
C LYS A 353 -5.28 20.72 3.66
N SER A 354 -5.86 20.16 4.73
CA SER A 354 -5.79 20.79 6.07
C SER A 354 -4.34 20.78 6.58
N CYS A 355 -3.63 19.67 6.47
CA CYS A 355 -2.22 19.59 6.85
C CYS A 355 -1.39 20.62 6.07
N MET A 356 -1.56 20.68 4.76
CA MET A 356 -0.88 21.61 3.87
C MET A 356 -1.16 23.07 4.24
N SER A 357 -2.40 23.43 4.58
CA SER A 357 -2.72 24.78 5.02
C SER A 357 -2.04 25.16 6.35
N TYR A 358 -1.93 24.21 7.30
CA TYR A 358 -1.20 24.44 8.54
C TYR A 358 0.31 24.54 8.35
N THR A 359 0.87 23.88 7.36
CA THR A 359 2.30 23.93 7.05
C THR A 359 2.67 25.03 6.05
N GLY A 360 1.70 25.79 5.53
CA GLY A 360 1.91 26.86 4.56
C GLY A 360 2.26 26.36 3.15
N CYS A 361 1.92 25.11 2.83
CA CYS A 361 2.24 24.46 1.57
C CYS A 361 1.00 24.37 0.66
N ARG A 362 1.11 24.82 -0.59
CA ARG A 362 0.02 24.75 -1.59
C ARG A 362 0.05 23.49 -2.42
N THR A 363 1.22 22.86 -2.57
CA THR A 363 1.42 21.63 -3.33
C THR A 363 2.07 20.54 -2.49
N ILE A 364 1.98 19.30 -2.95
CA ILE A 364 2.63 18.15 -2.31
C ILE A 364 4.17 18.29 -2.41
N GLU A 365 4.67 18.89 -3.47
CA GLU A 365 6.09 19.19 -3.67
C GLU A 365 6.60 20.15 -2.60
N GLU A 366 5.89 21.27 -2.37
CA GLU A 366 6.20 22.20 -1.28
C GLU A 366 6.17 21.53 0.09
N MET A 367 5.21 20.62 0.31
CA MET A 367 5.11 19.88 1.57
C MET A 367 6.33 18.98 1.82
N ARG A 368 6.90 18.37 0.78
CA ARG A 368 8.13 17.56 0.88
C ARG A 368 9.36 18.39 1.21
N GLU A 369 9.42 19.60 0.68
CA GLU A 369 10.61 20.46 0.76
C GLU A 369 10.61 21.35 1.99
N ASN A 370 9.45 21.84 2.43
CA ASN A 370 9.36 22.96 3.37
C ASN A 370 8.76 22.58 4.73
N THR A 371 8.34 21.33 4.92
CA THR A 371 7.69 20.94 6.19
C THR A 371 8.73 20.54 7.24
N GLU A 372 8.61 21.11 8.44
CA GLU A 372 9.41 20.73 9.59
C GLU A 372 8.73 19.64 10.41
N LEU A 373 9.53 18.77 11.00
CA LEU A 373 9.07 17.68 11.86
C LEU A 373 9.78 17.72 13.21
N ILE A 374 9.09 17.24 14.24
CA ILE A 374 9.63 17.08 15.58
C ILE A 374 9.54 15.63 16.04
N ILE A 375 10.58 15.18 16.73
CA ILE A 375 10.57 13.88 17.40
C ILE A 375 9.80 14.01 18.71
N ASN A 376 8.79 13.17 18.91
CA ASN A 376 8.00 13.11 20.13
C ASN A 376 8.22 11.75 20.80
N LEU A 377 9.07 11.72 21.82
CA LEU A 377 9.40 10.50 22.55
C LEU A 377 8.35 10.12 23.62
N SER A 378 7.38 10.99 23.92
CA SER A 378 6.40 10.71 24.97
C SER A 378 5.51 9.50 24.68
N GLY A 379 5.45 9.07 23.42
CA GLY A 379 4.72 7.86 23.01
C GLY A 379 3.23 7.87 23.38
N ASP A 380 2.79 8.96 23.99
CA ASP A 380 1.45 9.09 24.52
C ASP A 380 0.46 9.39 23.38
N ARG A 381 -0.11 8.32 22.85
CA ARG A 381 -1.20 8.35 21.88
C ARG A 381 -2.56 8.68 22.54
N SER A 382 -2.58 9.26 23.74
CA SER A 382 -3.82 9.59 24.47
C SER A 382 -4.76 10.50 23.68
N PHE A 383 -4.25 11.17 22.63
CA PHE A 383 -5.04 11.98 21.69
C PHE A 383 -5.63 11.17 20.52
N ARG A 384 -5.23 9.91 20.32
CA ARG A 384 -5.78 9.04 19.28
C ARG A 384 -6.92 8.21 19.88
N LYS A 385 -8.12 8.79 19.94
CA LYS A 385 -9.36 8.07 20.25
C LYS A 385 -9.99 7.47 19.00
#